data_bcf3f9c26584eb0dda3c2f12de2524af
#
_entry.id   bcf3f9c26584eb0dda3c2f12de2524af
#
_cell.length_a   1.000
_cell.length_b   1.000
_cell.length_c   1.000
_cell.angle_alpha   90.00
_cell.angle_beta   90.00
_cell.angle_gamma   90.00
#
_symmetry.space_group_name_H-M   'P 1'
#
loop_
_entity.id
_entity.type
_entity.pdbx_description
1 polymer ?
#
loop_
_entity_poly.entity_id
_entity_poly.type
_entity_poly.pdbx_seq_one_letter_code
_entity_poly.pdbx_strand_id
1 'polypeptide(L)'
;MATAQLDETDILLIRALQKDSRRSLKELADLADISVPTARVRLDRLVNSGVIRQFTVALDPQKLVGGMTAFIHMKARLSDVEAIKVALSEMDEVMALYLTTGECDLVARLCVSDMRALEEFILKKLSKVPGIESARSSVVVETTKEEYGAYIRPGFGIRVFCATCRKEIRDRPIKRVLQDVEYYFCCEMCLSAYEEFLRKKAAGEPASLPVPKSRSH
;
A
#
# COMPACT_ATOMS: atom_id res chain seq x y z
N MET A 1 1.97 -7.43 23.68
CA MET A 1 2.08 -6.73 22.39
C MET A 1 0.84 -5.87 22.24
N ALA A 2 0.96 -4.56 22.34
CA ALA A 2 -0.17 -3.65 22.13
C ALA A 2 -0.28 -3.35 20.63
N THR A 3 -0.92 -4.23 19.90
CA THR A 3 -1.34 -3.97 18.52
C THR A 3 -2.65 -3.19 18.57
N ALA A 4 -2.73 -2.06 17.87
CA ALA A 4 -4.02 -1.46 17.58
C ALA A 4 -4.81 -2.49 16.78
N GLN A 5 -5.93 -2.96 17.33
CA GLN A 5 -6.78 -3.94 16.64
C GLN A 5 -7.88 -3.20 15.89
N LEU A 6 -8.22 -3.72 14.73
CA LEU A 6 -9.45 -3.35 14.04
C LEU A 6 -10.63 -3.91 14.85
N ASP A 7 -11.51 -3.04 15.29
CA ASP A 7 -12.78 -3.47 15.88
C ASP A 7 -13.80 -3.84 14.78
N GLU A 8 -14.94 -4.36 15.17
CA GLU A 8 -15.99 -4.78 14.23
C GLU A 8 -16.50 -3.61 13.38
N THR A 9 -16.59 -2.43 13.95
CA THR A 9 -16.99 -1.20 13.25
C THR A 9 -15.99 -0.81 12.18
N ASP A 10 -14.67 -0.85 12.48
CA ASP A 10 -13.62 -0.56 11.50
C ASP A 10 -13.67 -1.53 10.33
N ILE A 11 -13.85 -2.82 10.63
CA ILE A 11 -13.97 -3.86 9.60
C ILE A 11 -15.17 -3.63 8.71
N LEU A 12 -16.29 -3.24 9.31
CA LEU A 12 -17.52 -2.95 8.57
C LEU A 12 -17.34 -1.75 7.64
N LEU A 13 -16.71 -0.66 8.13
CA LEU A 13 -16.38 0.51 7.31
C LEU A 13 -15.46 0.15 6.15
N ILE A 14 -14.39 -0.62 6.40
CA ILE A 14 -13.45 -1.03 5.36
C ILE A 14 -14.14 -1.90 4.31
N ARG A 15 -14.94 -2.90 4.72
CA ARG A 15 -15.68 -3.77 3.81
C ARG A 15 -16.68 -2.99 2.95
N ALA A 16 -17.36 -2.01 3.53
CA ALA A 16 -18.28 -1.16 2.81
C ALA A 16 -17.56 -0.35 1.72
N LEU A 17 -16.38 0.20 2.04
CA LEU A 17 -15.55 0.96 1.10
C LEU A 17 -14.86 0.07 0.06
N GLN A 18 -14.47 -1.16 0.40
CA GLN A 18 -13.98 -2.14 -0.58
C GLN A 18 -15.04 -2.50 -1.62
N LYS A 19 -16.31 -2.52 -1.22
CA LYS A 19 -17.43 -2.80 -2.13
C LYS A 19 -17.82 -1.58 -2.96
N ASP A 20 -17.86 -0.40 -2.37
CA ASP A 20 -18.10 0.86 -3.06
C ASP A 20 -17.39 2.01 -2.31
N SER A 21 -16.27 2.45 -2.88
CA SER A 21 -15.45 3.53 -2.30
C SER A 21 -16.09 4.92 -2.40
N ARG A 22 -17.22 5.08 -3.13
CA ARG A 22 -17.94 6.34 -3.28
C ARG A 22 -18.98 6.59 -2.19
N ARG A 23 -19.14 5.66 -1.24
CA ARG A 23 -20.08 5.84 -0.14
C ARG A 23 -19.76 7.11 0.65
N SER A 24 -20.82 7.88 0.91
CA SER A 24 -20.74 9.07 1.74
C SER A 24 -20.46 8.69 3.21
N LEU A 25 -19.90 9.65 3.96
CA LEU A 25 -19.73 9.47 5.42
C LEU A 25 -21.05 9.19 6.14
N LYS A 26 -22.17 9.73 5.64
CA LYS A 26 -23.50 9.47 6.22
C LYS A 26 -23.88 8.01 6.01
N GLU A 27 -23.78 7.48 4.79
CA GLU A 27 -24.08 6.08 4.51
C GLU A 27 -23.19 5.11 5.29
N LEU A 28 -21.92 5.47 5.51
CA LEU A 28 -20.99 4.68 6.32
C LEU A 28 -21.37 4.72 7.79
N ALA A 29 -21.79 5.88 8.31
CA ALA A 29 -22.24 6.06 9.68
C ALA A 29 -23.53 5.28 9.94
N ASP A 30 -24.52 5.40 9.05
CA ASP A 30 -25.79 4.68 9.12
C ASP A 30 -25.58 3.15 9.08
N LEU A 31 -24.66 2.67 8.21
CA LEU A 31 -24.34 1.24 8.09
C LEU A 31 -23.69 0.68 9.36
N ALA A 32 -22.89 1.50 10.05
CA ALA A 32 -22.14 1.09 11.24
C ALA A 32 -22.84 1.43 12.56
N ASP A 33 -24.04 2.00 12.50
CA ASP A 33 -24.82 2.49 13.65
C ASP A 33 -23.99 3.42 14.57
N ILE A 34 -23.33 4.42 13.94
CA ILE A 34 -22.51 5.42 14.62
C ILE A 34 -22.82 6.83 14.09
N SER A 35 -22.38 7.86 14.82
CA SER A 35 -22.52 9.23 14.35
C SER A 35 -21.58 9.55 13.17
N VAL A 36 -21.97 10.48 12.30
CA VAL A 36 -21.13 10.94 11.18
C VAL A 36 -19.76 11.46 11.64
N PRO A 37 -19.64 12.27 12.71
CA PRO A 37 -18.35 12.64 13.26
C PRO A 37 -17.50 11.43 13.68
N THR A 38 -18.11 10.43 14.31
CA THR A 38 -17.41 9.19 14.70
C THR A 38 -16.92 8.41 13.51
N ALA A 39 -17.74 8.29 12.44
CA ALA A 39 -17.33 7.63 11.20
C ALA A 39 -16.14 8.35 10.55
N ARG A 40 -16.14 9.70 10.54
CA ARG A 40 -15.02 10.51 10.03
C ARG A 40 -13.74 10.23 10.81
N VAL A 41 -13.76 10.33 12.14
CA VAL A 41 -12.56 10.10 12.98
C VAL A 41 -11.99 8.70 12.76
N ARG A 42 -12.86 7.67 12.67
CA ARG A 42 -12.43 6.29 12.40
C ARG A 42 -11.81 6.15 11.02
N LEU A 43 -12.42 6.73 10.00
CA LEU A 43 -11.90 6.68 8.63
C LEU A 43 -10.54 7.39 8.53
N ASP A 44 -10.41 8.58 9.10
CA ASP A 44 -9.15 9.34 9.15
C ASP A 44 -8.06 8.53 9.87
N ARG A 45 -8.40 7.84 10.97
CA ARG A 45 -7.47 6.93 11.65
C ARG A 45 -7.02 5.79 10.75
N LEU A 46 -7.92 5.14 10.01
CA LEU A 46 -7.60 4.04 9.11
C LEU A 46 -6.71 4.48 7.94
N VAL A 47 -6.92 5.69 7.42
CA VAL A 47 -6.08 6.30 6.38
C VAL A 47 -4.70 6.66 6.94
N ASN A 48 -4.66 7.36 8.09
CA ASN A 48 -3.40 7.83 8.69
C ASN A 48 -2.53 6.69 9.23
N SER A 49 -3.15 5.60 9.68
CA SER A 49 -2.42 4.37 10.07
C SER A 49 -1.91 3.57 8.86
N GLY A 50 -2.29 3.94 7.63
CA GLY A 50 -1.92 3.26 6.40
C GLY A 50 -2.68 1.93 6.18
N VAL A 51 -3.71 1.63 6.97
CA VAL A 51 -4.62 0.49 6.74
C VAL A 51 -5.37 0.71 5.43
N ILE A 52 -5.90 1.92 5.23
CA ILE A 52 -6.40 2.38 3.94
C ILE A 52 -5.26 3.15 3.27
N ARG A 53 -4.69 2.60 2.23
CA ARG A 53 -3.55 3.19 1.51
C ARG A 53 -3.99 4.28 0.54
N GLN A 54 -5.13 4.06 -0.14
CA GLN A 54 -5.68 4.98 -1.13
C GLN A 54 -7.13 4.62 -1.46
N PHE A 55 -7.85 5.58 -1.99
CA PHE A 55 -9.13 5.37 -2.66
C PHE A 55 -8.86 5.37 -4.16
N THR A 56 -9.32 4.33 -4.85
CA THR A 56 -9.07 4.14 -6.28
C THR A 56 -10.28 3.52 -6.96
N VAL A 57 -10.24 3.49 -8.28
CA VAL A 57 -11.20 2.76 -9.10
C VAL A 57 -10.55 1.46 -9.60
N ALA A 58 -11.31 0.38 -9.57
CA ALA A 58 -10.94 -0.85 -10.24
C ALA A 58 -11.42 -0.77 -11.70
N LEU A 59 -10.50 -1.00 -12.63
CA LEU A 59 -10.80 -1.08 -14.05
C LEU A 59 -10.78 -2.55 -14.47
N ASP A 60 -11.72 -2.95 -15.30
CA ASP A 60 -11.72 -4.26 -15.94
C ASP A 60 -10.87 -4.18 -17.22
N PRO A 61 -9.66 -4.77 -17.23
CA PRO A 61 -8.77 -4.68 -18.39
C PRO A 61 -9.38 -5.34 -19.65
N GLN A 62 -10.26 -6.33 -19.48
CA GLN A 62 -10.91 -7.02 -20.61
C GLN A 62 -11.94 -6.15 -21.33
N LYS A 63 -12.44 -5.10 -20.64
CA LYS A 63 -13.36 -4.10 -21.22
C LYS A 63 -12.64 -2.92 -21.86
N LEU A 64 -11.32 -2.83 -21.66
CA LEU A 64 -10.49 -1.84 -22.31
C LEU A 64 -9.92 -2.41 -23.60
N VAL A 65 -10.01 -1.66 -24.70
CA VAL A 65 -9.39 -2.07 -25.95
C VAL A 65 -7.88 -2.16 -25.75
N GLY A 66 -7.31 -3.36 -25.90
CA GLY A 66 -5.89 -3.59 -25.73
C GLY A 66 -5.43 -3.84 -24.27
N GLY A 67 -6.32 -4.26 -23.36
CA GLY A 67 -5.94 -4.66 -22.01
C GLY A 67 -5.62 -6.15 -21.88
N MET A 68 -4.35 -6.54 -21.92
CA MET A 68 -3.90 -7.91 -21.71
C MET A 68 -3.10 -7.99 -20.41
N THR A 69 -3.48 -8.89 -19.52
CA THR A 69 -2.74 -9.17 -18.29
C THR A 69 -1.76 -10.31 -18.51
N ALA A 70 -0.51 -10.10 -18.10
CA ALA A 70 0.52 -11.14 -18.10
C ALA A 70 1.25 -11.18 -16.74
N PHE A 71 1.73 -12.38 -16.39
CA PHE A 71 2.65 -12.56 -15.28
C PHE A 71 4.04 -12.88 -15.80
N ILE A 72 5.06 -12.25 -15.22
CA ILE A 72 6.46 -12.60 -15.49
C ILE A 72 7.06 -13.15 -14.20
N HIS A 73 7.50 -14.39 -14.25
CA HIS A 73 8.20 -15.09 -13.19
C HIS A 73 9.71 -14.99 -13.46
N MET A 74 10.46 -14.44 -12.53
CA MET A 74 11.87 -14.13 -12.71
C MET A 74 12.74 -14.81 -11.68
N LYS A 75 13.88 -15.35 -12.12
CA LYS A 75 15.03 -15.68 -11.28
C LYS A 75 15.99 -14.50 -11.28
N ALA A 76 16.52 -14.17 -10.12
CA ALA A 76 17.42 -13.04 -9.96
C ALA A 76 18.59 -13.37 -9.04
N ARG A 77 19.73 -12.73 -9.28
CA ARG A 77 20.82 -12.78 -8.29
C ARG A 77 20.42 -12.02 -7.04
N LEU A 78 20.62 -12.63 -5.88
CA LEU A 78 20.25 -12.05 -4.59
C LEU A 78 20.86 -10.66 -4.35
N SER A 79 22.09 -10.43 -4.82
CA SER A 79 22.76 -9.12 -4.71
C SER A 79 22.04 -8.00 -5.48
N ASP A 80 21.28 -8.33 -6.52
CA ASP A 80 20.72 -7.38 -7.46
C ASP A 80 19.20 -7.15 -7.24
N VAL A 81 18.58 -7.93 -6.37
CA VAL A 81 17.11 -7.90 -6.11
C VAL A 81 16.59 -6.50 -5.82
N GLU A 82 17.28 -5.71 -5.00
CA GLU A 82 16.83 -4.35 -4.67
C GLU A 82 16.91 -3.42 -5.90
N ALA A 83 17.96 -3.52 -6.70
CA ALA A 83 18.10 -2.73 -7.93
C ALA A 83 17.03 -3.12 -8.97
N ILE A 84 16.75 -4.43 -9.11
CA ILE A 84 15.71 -4.94 -10.00
C ILE A 84 14.32 -4.42 -9.55
N LYS A 85 14.02 -4.45 -8.26
CA LYS A 85 12.75 -3.94 -7.72
C LYS A 85 12.54 -2.47 -8.05
N VAL A 86 13.57 -1.64 -7.86
CA VAL A 86 13.51 -0.21 -8.21
C VAL A 86 13.26 -0.05 -9.71
N ALA A 87 14.07 -0.69 -10.55
CA ALA A 87 13.95 -0.56 -12.00
C ALA A 87 12.58 -1.01 -12.54
N LEU A 88 12.04 -2.13 -12.04
CA LEU A 88 10.73 -2.62 -12.47
C LEU A 88 9.57 -1.78 -11.93
N SER A 89 9.69 -1.22 -10.73
CA SER A 89 8.64 -0.39 -10.13
C SER A 89 8.42 0.96 -10.85
N GLU A 90 9.39 1.39 -11.63
CA GLU A 90 9.31 2.63 -12.43
C GLU A 90 8.70 2.40 -13.83
N MET A 91 8.43 1.14 -14.21
CA MET A 91 7.85 0.82 -15.51
C MET A 91 6.33 0.85 -15.45
N ASP A 92 5.70 1.64 -16.32
CA ASP A 92 4.25 1.85 -16.35
C ASP A 92 3.46 0.57 -16.61
N GLU A 93 4.03 -0.38 -17.34
CA GLU A 93 3.39 -1.66 -17.62
C GLU A 93 3.31 -2.57 -16.39
N VAL A 94 4.14 -2.30 -15.36
CA VAL A 94 4.22 -3.11 -14.14
C VAL A 94 3.16 -2.68 -13.13
N MET A 95 2.06 -3.41 -13.08
CA MET A 95 0.94 -3.14 -12.17
C MET A 95 1.20 -3.64 -10.75
N ALA A 96 1.98 -4.69 -10.59
CA ALA A 96 2.37 -5.23 -9.28
C ALA A 96 3.69 -5.99 -9.38
N LEU A 97 4.48 -5.93 -8.32
CA LEU A 97 5.75 -6.64 -8.20
C LEU A 97 5.83 -7.31 -6.83
N TYR A 98 6.11 -8.60 -6.83
CA TYR A 98 6.18 -9.44 -5.64
C TYR A 98 7.56 -10.07 -5.53
N LEU A 99 8.15 -10.04 -4.33
CA LEU A 99 9.25 -10.90 -3.95
C LEU A 99 8.65 -12.21 -3.43
N THR A 100 9.08 -13.33 -3.97
CA THR A 100 8.49 -14.64 -3.69
C THR A 100 9.53 -15.61 -3.15
N THR A 101 9.07 -16.67 -2.51
CA THR A 101 9.88 -17.82 -2.13
C THR A 101 9.55 -18.99 -3.07
N GLY A 102 10.52 -19.84 -3.40
CA GLY A 102 10.32 -21.02 -4.22
C GLY A 102 11.04 -20.97 -5.57
N GLU A 103 10.38 -21.41 -6.65
CA GLU A 103 11.02 -21.54 -7.98
C GLU A 103 11.45 -20.22 -8.62
N CYS A 104 10.77 -19.12 -8.33
CA CYS A 104 11.12 -17.80 -8.80
C CYS A 104 11.33 -16.85 -7.61
N ASP A 105 12.16 -15.84 -7.79
CA ASP A 105 12.49 -14.87 -6.76
C ASP A 105 11.58 -13.63 -6.86
N LEU A 106 11.15 -13.29 -8.06
CA LEU A 106 10.26 -12.15 -8.34
C LEU A 106 9.13 -12.56 -9.28
N VAL A 107 7.94 -12.01 -9.03
CA VAL A 107 6.78 -12.12 -9.92
C VAL A 107 6.26 -10.72 -10.19
N ALA A 108 6.19 -10.34 -11.47
CA ALA A 108 5.57 -9.09 -11.90
C ALA A 108 4.22 -9.39 -12.58
N ARG A 109 3.19 -8.60 -12.25
CA ARG A 109 1.95 -8.53 -13.01
C ARG A 109 2.00 -7.34 -13.94
N LEU A 110 1.84 -7.59 -15.23
CA LEU A 110 1.85 -6.57 -16.28
C LEU A 110 0.45 -6.33 -16.82
N CYS A 111 0.24 -5.11 -17.31
CA CYS A 111 -0.86 -4.78 -18.20
C CYS A 111 -0.26 -4.21 -19.50
N VAL A 112 -0.50 -4.87 -20.62
CA VAL A 112 0.02 -4.50 -21.94
C VAL A 112 -1.12 -4.54 -22.97
N SER A 113 -0.95 -3.91 -24.14
CA SER A 113 -1.99 -3.86 -25.16
C SER A 113 -2.25 -5.20 -25.84
N ASP A 114 -1.20 -5.96 -26.12
CA ASP A 114 -1.25 -7.20 -26.91
C ASP A 114 0.03 -8.04 -26.74
N MET A 115 0.11 -9.16 -27.43
CA MET A 115 1.28 -10.05 -27.41
C MET A 115 2.55 -9.38 -27.92
N ARG A 116 2.43 -8.47 -28.89
CA ARG A 116 3.59 -7.75 -29.44
C ARG A 116 4.15 -6.78 -28.40
N ALA A 117 3.30 -6.07 -27.68
CA ALA A 117 3.71 -5.19 -26.57
C ALA A 117 4.38 -5.99 -25.44
N LEU A 118 3.90 -7.20 -25.13
CA LEU A 118 4.55 -8.11 -24.19
C LEU A 118 5.95 -8.52 -24.66
N GLU A 119 6.08 -8.91 -25.92
CA GLU A 119 7.37 -9.25 -26.53
C GLU A 119 8.34 -8.07 -26.48
N GLU A 120 7.88 -6.89 -26.87
CA GLU A 120 8.67 -5.66 -26.79
C GLU A 120 9.10 -5.32 -25.37
N PHE A 121 8.22 -5.48 -24.39
CA PHE A 121 8.56 -5.30 -22.98
C PHE A 121 9.69 -6.25 -22.56
N ILE A 122 9.57 -7.53 -22.87
CA ILE A 122 10.58 -8.54 -22.52
C ILE A 122 11.92 -8.23 -23.20
N LEU A 123 11.92 -8.00 -24.51
CA LEU A 123 13.13 -7.85 -25.29
C LEU A 123 13.80 -6.48 -25.17
N LYS A 124 13.02 -5.40 -24.97
CA LYS A 124 13.55 -4.03 -24.97
C LYS A 124 13.67 -3.40 -23.59
N LYS A 125 12.87 -3.83 -22.61
CA LYS A 125 12.88 -3.29 -21.25
C LYS A 125 13.45 -4.28 -20.25
N LEU A 126 12.81 -5.45 -20.09
CA LEU A 126 13.20 -6.42 -19.08
C LEU A 126 14.62 -6.95 -19.28
N SER A 127 15.02 -7.25 -20.53
CA SER A 127 16.36 -7.76 -20.88
C SER A 127 17.51 -6.80 -20.51
N LYS A 128 17.21 -5.52 -20.32
CA LYS A 128 18.19 -4.50 -19.93
C LYS A 128 18.34 -4.35 -18.42
N VAL A 129 17.51 -5.02 -17.63
CA VAL A 129 17.59 -4.99 -16.16
C VAL A 129 18.68 -5.97 -15.73
N PRO A 130 19.81 -5.48 -15.20
CA PRO A 130 20.90 -6.36 -14.81
C PRO A 130 20.49 -7.21 -13.60
N GLY A 131 21.02 -8.43 -13.52
CA GLY A 131 20.79 -9.35 -12.40
C GLY A 131 19.59 -10.28 -12.58
N ILE A 132 18.78 -10.12 -13.63
CA ILE A 132 17.75 -11.11 -14.00
C ILE A 132 18.45 -12.25 -14.76
N GLU A 133 18.37 -13.46 -14.21
CA GLU A 133 19.01 -14.66 -14.77
C GLU A 133 18.10 -15.39 -15.76
N SER A 134 16.83 -15.43 -15.47
CA SER A 134 15.82 -16.01 -16.36
C SER A 134 14.44 -15.39 -16.11
N ALA A 135 13.61 -15.39 -17.14
CA ALA A 135 12.23 -14.92 -17.08
C ALA A 135 11.31 -15.86 -17.87
N ARG A 136 10.14 -16.13 -17.32
CA ARG A 136 9.03 -16.86 -17.97
C ARG A 136 7.80 -16.00 -17.93
N SER A 137 7.11 -15.87 -19.05
CA SER A 137 5.83 -15.15 -19.12
C SER A 137 4.65 -16.12 -19.20
N SER A 138 3.54 -15.72 -18.56
CA SER A 138 2.24 -16.40 -18.66
C SER A 138 1.18 -15.34 -18.92
N VAL A 139 0.38 -15.54 -19.96
CA VAL A 139 -0.72 -14.62 -20.30
C VAL A 139 -2.00 -15.13 -19.64
N VAL A 140 -2.76 -14.22 -19.06
CA VAL A 140 -4.06 -14.51 -18.48
C VAL A 140 -5.07 -14.65 -19.62
N VAL A 141 -5.62 -15.86 -19.76
CA VAL A 141 -6.65 -16.15 -20.76
C VAL A 141 -8.02 -15.70 -20.29
N GLU A 142 -8.32 -15.92 -19.00
CA GLU A 142 -9.59 -15.54 -18.39
C GLU A 142 -9.37 -15.19 -16.92
N THR A 143 -10.05 -14.15 -16.46
CA THR A 143 -10.10 -13.78 -15.04
C THR A 143 -11.46 -14.16 -14.48
N THR A 144 -11.53 -15.28 -13.78
CA THR A 144 -12.78 -15.76 -13.16
C THR A 144 -13.15 -14.96 -11.91
N LYS A 145 -12.15 -14.50 -11.16
CA LYS A 145 -12.35 -13.69 -9.96
C LYS A 145 -11.14 -12.79 -9.72
N GLU A 146 -11.41 -11.52 -9.50
CA GLU A 146 -10.41 -10.57 -9.02
C GLU A 146 -11.06 -9.67 -7.95
N GLU A 147 -10.53 -9.71 -6.73
CA GLU A 147 -10.95 -8.84 -5.64
C GLU A 147 -9.78 -7.93 -5.26
N TYR A 148 -10.03 -6.63 -5.25
CA TYR A 148 -9.04 -5.63 -4.88
C TYR A 148 -9.07 -5.41 -3.37
N GLY A 149 -7.93 -5.66 -2.71
CA GLY A 149 -7.75 -5.47 -1.28
C GLY A 149 -7.46 -6.76 -0.51
N ALA A 150 -7.33 -6.61 0.80
CA ALA A 150 -7.07 -7.73 1.70
C ALA A 150 -8.38 -8.30 2.25
N TYR A 151 -8.46 -9.62 2.36
CA TYR A 151 -9.51 -10.25 3.15
C TYR A 151 -9.31 -9.91 4.64
N ILE A 152 -10.30 -9.24 5.25
CA ILE A 152 -10.23 -8.78 6.63
C ILE A 152 -11.26 -9.52 7.48
N ARG A 153 -10.86 -9.92 8.70
CA ARG A 153 -11.74 -10.55 9.69
C ARG A 153 -11.50 -9.95 11.07
N PRO A 154 -12.46 -10.07 12.02
CA PRO A 154 -12.25 -9.69 13.41
C PRO A 154 -11.00 -10.33 13.99
N GLY A 155 -10.23 -9.55 14.78
CA GLY A 155 -8.99 -10.01 15.40
C GLY A 155 -7.72 -9.82 14.56
N PHE A 156 -7.80 -9.26 13.33
CA PHE A 156 -6.59 -8.80 12.65
C PHE A 156 -5.95 -7.64 13.41
N GLY A 157 -4.68 -7.85 13.81
CA GLY A 157 -3.85 -6.78 14.35
C GLY A 157 -3.37 -5.84 13.25
N ILE A 158 -3.36 -4.56 13.54
CA ILE A 158 -2.75 -3.56 12.66
C ILE A 158 -1.28 -3.41 13.05
N ARG A 159 -0.37 -3.47 12.07
CA ARG A 159 1.00 -3.01 12.28
C ARG A 159 0.98 -1.49 12.39
N VAL A 160 1.42 -0.98 13.51
CA VAL A 160 1.43 0.46 13.75
C VAL A 160 2.81 1.00 13.41
N PHE A 161 2.85 2.05 12.61
CA PHE A 161 4.07 2.73 12.22
C PHE A 161 4.15 4.10 12.87
N CYS A 162 5.35 4.51 13.26
CA CYS A 162 5.59 5.83 13.82
C CYS A 162 5.30 6.92 12.76
N ALA A 163 4.47 7.90 13.11
CA ALA A 163 4.11 9.00 12.21
C ALA A 163 5.33 9.81 11.73
N THR A 164 6.37 9.89 12.57
CA THR A 164 7.58 10.65 12.26
C THR A 164 8.63 9.84 11.50
N CYS A 165 9.11 8.73 12.11
CA CYS A 165 10.24 7.98 11.54
C CYS A 165 9.85 6.78 10.70
N ARG A 166 8.55 6.51 10.52
CA ARG A 166 7.97 5.42 9.72
C ARG A 166 8.37 4.00 10.13
N LYS A 167 9.10 3.83 11.23
CA LYS A 167 9.45 2.50 11.75
C LYS A 167 8.23 1.81 12.34
N GLU A 168 8.14 0.49 12.15
CA GLU A 168 7.16 -0.35 12.82
C GLU A 168 7.33 -0.27 14.35
N ILE A 169 6.26 -0.03 15.06
CA ILE A 169 6.26 0.03 16.53
C ILE A 169 5.88 -1.35 17.03
N ARG A 170 6.85 -2.08 17.59
CA ARG A 170 6.66 -3.44 18.11
C ARG A 170 6.23 -3.48 19.58
N ASP A 171 6.53 -2.40 20.29
CA ASP A 171 6.19 -2.22 21.71
C ASP A 171 4.97 -1.28 21.85
N ARG A 172 4.74 -0.76 23.05
CA ARG A 172 3.63 0.15 23.33
C ARG A 172 3.80 1.47 22.58
N PRO A 173 2.95 1.78 21.59
CA PRO A 173 2.99 3.08 20.92
C PRO A 173 2.58 4.20 21.87
N ILE A 174 3.23 5.36 21.71
CA ILE A 174 2.72 6.61 22.27
C ILE A 174 1.61 7.06 21.33
N LYS A 175 0.40 7.11 21.86
CA LYS A 175 -0.80 7.53 21.14
C LYS A 175 -1.10 8.99 21.44
N ARG A 176 -1.32 9.80 20.40
CA ARG A 176 -1.66 11.22 20.56
C ARG A 176 -2.69 11.64 19.51
N VAL A 177 -3.68 12.38 19.95
CA VAL A 177 -4.64 13.04 19.05
C VAL A 177 -4.13 14.44 18.75
N LEU A 178 -3.90 14.76 17.49
CA LEU A 178 -3.42 16.07 17.01
C LEU A 178 -4.33 16.50 15.85
N GLN A 179 -4.95 17.68 15.96
CA GLN A 179 -5.90 18.19 14.96
C GLN A 179 -7.03 17.18 14.64
N ASP A 180 -7.63 16.61 15.68
CA ASP A 180 -8.69 15.60 15.62
C ASP A 180 -8.30 14.27 14.95
N VAL A 181 -7.01 14.05 14.72
CA VAL A 181 -6.45 12.83 14.12
C VAL A 181 -5.60 12.10 15.14
N GLU A 182 -5.78 10.77 15.20
CA GLU A 182 -5.00 9.89 16.05
C GLU A 182 -3.71 9.47 15.38
N TYR A 183 -2.58 9.73 16.03
CA TYR A 183 -1.24 9.37 15.57
C TYR A 183 -0.53 8.46 16.58
N TYR A 184 0.39 7.66 16.07
CA TYR A 184 1.20 6.75 16.85
C TYR A 184 2.69 7.08 16.70
N PHE A 185 3.42 7.08 17.82
CA PHE A 185 4.84 7.41 17.87
C PHE A 185 5.61 6.31 18.62
N CYS A 186 6.84 6.04 18.20
CA CYS A 186 7.71 5.05 18.84
C CYS A 186 8.39 5.58 20.11
N CYS A 187 8.52 6.91 20.26
CA CYS A 187 9.16 7.55 21.40
C CYS A 187 8.74 9.04 21.49
N GLU A 188 9.00 9.68 22.63
CA GLU A 188 8.69 11.09 22.89
C GLU A 188 9.41 12.04 21.91
N MET A 189 10.63 11.74 21.51
CA MET A 189 11.35 12.55 20.51
C MET A 189 10.60 12.61 19.17
N CYS A 190 10.06 11.47 18.73
CA CYS A 190 9.27 11.45 17.50
C CYS A 190 7.96 12.19 17.63
N LEU A 191 7.31 12.13 18.79
CA LEU A 191 6.12 12.92 19.08
C LEU A 191 6.43 14.43 19.03
N SER A 192 7.45 14.90 19.78
CA SER A 192 7.83 16.31 19.82
C SER A 192 8.23 16.86 18.44
N ALA A 193 8.95 16.06 17.64
CA ALA A 193 9.33 16.45 16.28
C ALA A 193 8.10 16.60 15.37
N TYR A 194 7.08 15.77 15.55
CA TYR A 194 5.84 15.84 14.77
C TYR A 194 4.99 17.06 15.18
N GLU A 195 4.88 17.32 16.48
CA GLU A 195 4.18 18.51 17.00
C GLU A 195 4.85 19.80 16.50
N GLU A 196 6.16 19.85 16.47
CA GLU A 196 6.91 21.00 15.90
C GLU A 196 6.67 21.14 14.39
N PHE A 197 6.66 20.03 13.65
CA PHE A 197 6.32 20.01 12.23
C PHE A 197 4.92 20.60 11.97
N LEU A 198 3.91 20.17 12.73
CA LEU A 198 2.55 20.68 12.59
C LEU A 198 2.46 22.17 12.93
N ARG A 199 3.19 22.63 13.95
CA ARG A 199 3.23 24.04 14.33
C ARG A 199 3.84 24.90 13.22
N LYS A 200 4.97 24.49 12.64
CA LYS A 200 5.61 25.20 11.52
C LYS A 200 4.70 25.23 10.29
N LYS A 201 4.07 24.09 9.98
CA LYS A 201 3.11 24.01 8.87
C LYS A 201 1.91 24.95 9.06
N ALA A 202 1.39 25.05 10.27
CA ALA A 202 0.30 25.98 10.60
C ALA A 202 0.72 27.45 10.52
N ALA A 203 2.01 27.76 10.78
CA ALA A 203 2.61 29.09 10.65
C ALA A 203 3.01 29.44 9.20
N GLY A 204 2.82 28.54 8.22
CA GLY A 204 3.24 28.75 6.83
C GLY A 204 4.76 28.69 6.63
N GLU A 205 5.51 28.16 7.61
CA GLU A 205 6.94 27.98 7.53
C GLU A 205 7.32 26.70 6.78
N PRO A 206 8.48 26.67 6.09
CA PRO A 206 8.96 25.44 5.46
C PRO A 206 9.19 24.36 6.52
N ALA A 207 8.41 23.29 6.46
CA ALA A 207 8.47 22.21 7.41
C ALA A 207 8.63 20.87 6.67
N SER A 208 9.62 20.08 7.08
CA SER A 208 9.80 18.69 6.65
C SER A 208 9.87 17.78 7.86
N LEU A 209 9.26 16.61 7.76
CA LEU A 209 9.45 15.57 8.77
C LEU A 209 10.91 15.12 8.75
N PRO A 210 11.53 14.88 9.91
CA PRO A 210 12.90 14.37 9.95
C PRO A 210 12.95 13.00 9.27
N VAL A 211 13.70 12.93 8.16
CA VAL A 211 13.97 11.67 7.48
C VAL A 211 14.79 10.79 8.44
N PRO A 212 14.38 9.55 8.70
CA PRO A 212 15.17 8.67 9.54
C PRO A 212 16.54 8.47 8.91
N LYS A 213 17.61 8.92 9.61
CA LYS A 213 18.96 8.52 9.23
C LYS A 213 19.01 6.99 9.30
N SER A 214 19.24 6.36 8.18
CA SER A 214 19.50 4.92 8.12
C SER A 214 20.69 4.65 9.05
N ARG A 215 20.44 4.03 10.20
CA ARG A 215 21.55 3.43 10.94
C ARG A 215 21.98 2.22 10.13
N SER A 216 23.14 2.35 9.51
CA SER A 216 23.95 1.23 9.06
C SER A 216 24.16 0.28 10.22
N HIS A 217 23.64 -0.92 10.10
CA HIS A 217 24.11 -2.11 10.84
C HIS A 217 24.43 -3.17 9.83
#